data_1d8d2d3c10faab1ac70da2aeece5fd74
#
_entry.id   1d8d2d3c10faab1ac70da2aeece5fd74
#
_cell.length_a   1.000
_cell.length_b   1.000
_cell.length_c   1.000
_cell.angle_alpha   90.00
_cell.angle_beta   90.00
_cell.angle_gamma   90.00
#
_symmetry.space_group_name_H-M   'P 1'
#
loop_
_entity.id
_entity.type
_entity.pdbx_description
1 polymer ?
#
loop_
_entity_poly.entity_id
_entity_poly.type
_entity_poly.pdbx_seq_one_letter_code
_entity_poly.pdbx_strand_id
1 'polypeptide(L)'
;MAETGAGAAARVAEEQSRNGSDPGRRGAGGFGRPSLLRRLANEIEKRLAADLDARDPDFIRENLPLAWLASSLWFRGEVRGMERIPESGPVLLVGNHSGGNVTPDTTVFTLAFNAYFGVERPFYQLAHNLVLTSPIGPFLRRFGTVAASHENARKALDGGAAVLVYPGGDWEVNRPTWESNRIDFAGRKGFIRLALDAGVPIVPVVSIGGQETAIFLTHGERLAKFLRLDKLLRLKTLPVNLSLPWIVNVGDFFGHLPLPAKITVQVMEPIDLRERYGEDPDVERIYDEITTAMQEQLNELAEERRLPILG
;
A
#
# COMPACT_ATOMS: atom_id res chain seq x y z
N MET A 1 -52.07 11.16 -13.54
CA MET A 1 -52.35 10.32 -12.34
C MET A 1 -51.09 10.27 -11.51
N ALA A 2 -51.01 11.24 -10.62
CA ALA A 2 -50.01 11.25 -9.55
C ALA A 2 -50.77 10.93 -8.27
N GLU A 3 -50.27 10.05 -7.47
CA GLU A 3 -50.51 9.87 -6.03
C GLU A 3 -50.06 8.47 -5.66
N THR A 4 -49.01 8.37 -4.86
CA THR A 4 -48.80 7.42 -3.76
C THR A 4 -47.32 7.32 -3.39
N GLY A 5 -46.81 8.32 -2.74
CA GLY A 5 -45.45 8.26 -2.15
C GLY A 5 -45.37 8.87 -0.74
N ALA A 6 -46.42 9.53 -0.29
CA ALA A 6 -46.41 10.24 0.99
C ALA A 6 -47.01 9.46 2.18
N GLY A 7 -47.60 8.30 1.96
CA GLY A 7 -48.29 7.53 2.98
C GLY A 7 -47.47 6.57 3.82
N ALA A 8 -46.28 6.20 3.35
CA ALA A 8 -45.41 5.21 4.02
C ALA A 8 -44.48 5.83 5.07
N ALA A 9 -44.04 7.06 4.87
CA ALA A 9 -43.16 7.76 5.81
C ALA A 9 -43.88 8.25 7.08
N ALA A 10 -45.16 8.53 7.00
CA ALA A 10 -45.96 8.99 8.15
C ALA A 10 -46.35 7.87 9.16
N ARG A 11 -46.38 6.62 8.72
CA ARG A 11 -46.71 5.49 9.62
C ARG A 11 -45.54 5.00 10.46
N VAL A 12 -44.31 5.19 10.00
CA VAL A 12 -43.10 4.82 10.78
C VAL A 12 -42.79 5.84 11.89
N ALA A 13 -43.18 7.10 11.72
CA ALA A 13 -42.99 8.14 12.73
C ALA A 13 -44.01 8.06 13.88
N GLU A 14 -45.20 7.48 13.64
CA GLU A 14 -46.26 7.38 14.65
C GLU A 14 -46.14 6.15 15.57
N GLU A 15 -45.44 5.13 15.15
CA GLU A 15 -45.19 3.90 15.92
C GLU A 15 -44.02 4.02 16.91
N GLN A 16 -43.13 4.99 16.71
CA GLN A 16 -42.01 5.29 17.64
C GLN A 16 -42.41 6.25 18.79
N SER A 17 -43.62 6.86 18.76
CA SER A 17 -44.09 7.81 19.77
C SER A 17 -44.96 7.17 20.87
N ARG A 18 -45.25 5.88 20.83
CA ARG A 18 -46.18 5.22 21.77
C ARG A 18 -45.55 4.30 22.81
N ASN A 19 -44.25 4.23 22.94
CA ASN A 19 -43.65 3.41 23.99
C ASN A 19 -42.68 4.23 24.87
N GLY A 20 -43.16 4.53 26.09
CA GLY A 20 -42.27 4.70 27.22
C GLY A 20 -42.29 6.02 27.95
N SER A 21 -43.39 6.30 28.67
CA SER A 21 -43.32 7.15 29.87
C SER A 21 -43.17 6.25 31.10
N ASP A 22 -41.97 6.11 31.62
CA ASP A 22 -41.73 5.68 33.01
C ASP A 22 -40.80 6.70 33.69
N PRO A 23 -41.32 7.50 34.67
CA PRO A 23 -40.54 8.47 35.40
C PRO A 23 -40.03 7.87 36.70
N GLY A 24 -38.87 7.23 36.69
CA GLY A 24 -38.33 6.74 37.96
C GLY A 24 -37.01 6.00 37.91
N ARG A 25 -35.92 6.62 37.41
CA ARG A 25 -34.57 6.23 37.85
C ARG A 25 -33.58 7.40 37.71
N ARG A 26 -33.49 8.19 38.79
CA ARG A 26 -32.28 8.99 39.03
C ARG A 26 -31.11 8.02 39.28
N GLY A 27 -30.19 7.94 38.36
CA GLY A 27 -29.01 7.11 38.45
C GLY A 27 -27.84 7.84 37.84
N ALA A 28 -27.07 8.51 38.71
CA ALA A 28 -25.65 8.81 38.64
C ALA A 28 -25.02 8.97 37.24
N GLY A 29 -24.68 10.18 36.90
CA GLY A 29 -23.73 10.52 35.83
C GLY A 29 -22.36 9.90 36.10
N GLY A 30 -22.20 8.68 35.64
CA GLY A 30 -20.90 8.05 35.55
C GLY A 30 -20.27 8.49 34.26
N PHE A 31 -19.33 9.44 34.28
CA PHE A 31 -18.31 9.59 33.27
C PHE A 31 -17.46 8.30 33.28
N GLY A 32 -17.99 7.24 32.71
CA GLY A 32 -17.27 5.98 32.56
C GLY A 32 -16.01 6.23 31.71
N ARG A 33 -14.86 6.12 32.33
CA ARG A 33 -13.57 6.08 31.59
C ARG A 33 -13.75 5.07 30.45
N PRO A 34 -13.48 5.43 29.20
CA PRO A 34 -13.61 4.50 28.09
C PRO A 34 -12.82 3.25 28.42
N SER A 35 -13.41 2.06 28.18
CA SER A 35 -12.74 0.79 28.44
C SER A 35 -11.38 0.79 27.75
N LEU A 36 -10.39 0.11 28.33
CA LEU A 36 -9.03 0.02 27.79
C LEU A 36 -9.06 -0.36 26.30
N LEU A 37 -9.95 -1.30 25.93
CA LEU A 37 -10.16 -1.72 24.53
C LEU A 37 -10.65 -0.58 23.64
N ARG A 38 -11.53 0.29 24.14
CA ARG A 38 -12.03 1.42 23.36
C ARG A 38 -10.95 2.50 23.17
N ARG A 39 -10.09 2.69 24.16
CA ARG A 39 -8.94 3.59 24.04
C ARG A 39 -7.92 3.06 23.04
N LEU A 40 -7.63 1.75 23.09
CA LEU A 40 -6.75 1.10 22.11
C LEU A 40 -7.34 1.16 20.70
N ALA A 41 -8.63 0.89 20.53
CA ALA A 41 -9.30 1.00 19.24
C ALA A 41 -9.22 2.43 18.68
N ASN A 42 -9.52 3.45 19.48
CA ASN A 42 -9.43 4.86 19.07
C ASN A 42 -7.98 5.27 18.74
N GLU A 43 -7.00 4.76 19.48
CA GLU A 43 -5.60 5.04 19.19
C GLU A 43 -5.14 4.40 17.89
N ILE A 44 -5.59 3.16 17.62
CA ILE A 44 -5.33 2.49 16.34
C ILE A 44 -6.00 3.24 15.19
N GLU A 45 -7.27 3.61 15.34
CA GLU A 45 -8.03 4.38 14.35
C GLU A 45 -7.34 5.72 14.03
N LYS A 46 -6.91 6.44 15.07
CA LYS A 46 -6.14 7.68 14.91
C LYS A 46 -4.81 7.45 14.17
N ARG A 47 -4.13 6.35 14.43
CA ARG A 47 -2.89 5.99 13.73
C ARG A 47 -3.14 5.57 12.28
N LEU A 48 -4.34 5.15 11.93
CA LEU A 48 -4.71 4.73 10.58
C LEU A 48 -5.33 5.86 9.75
N ALA A 49 -5.77 6.94 10.38
CA ALA A 49 -6.19 8.14 9.66
C ALA A 49 -4.99 8.73 8.88
N ALA A 50 -5.23 9.18 7.66
CA ALA A 50 -4.20 9.85 6.88
C ALA A 50 -3.81 11.17 7.56
N ASP A 51 -2.66 11.16 8.16
CA ASP A 51 -1.96 12.34 8.62
C ASP A 51 -0.90 12.69 7.58
N LEU A 52 -1.29 13.51 6.59
CA LEU A 52 -0.39 13.94 5.52
C LEU A 52 0.68 14.90 6.06
N ASP A 53 0.40 15.60 7.16
CA ASP A 53 1.32 16.55 7.80
C ASP A 53 2.41 15.83 8.61
N ALA A 54 2.26 14.51 8.83
CA ALA A 54 3.31 13.70 9.44
C ALA A 54 4.55 13.53 8.54
N ARG A 55 4.42 13.77 7.23
CA ARG A 55 5.56 13.79 6.31
C ARG A 55 6.44 15.00 6.62
N ASP A 56 7.74 14.76 6.78
CA ASP A 56 8.70 15.76 7.25
C ASP A 56 9.83 15.91 6.22
N PRO A 57 9.77 16.94 5.34
CA PRO A 57 10.77 17.16 4.31
C PRO A 57 12.17 17.39 4.87
N ASP A 58 12.31 18.05 6.01
CA ASP A 58 13.61 18.29 6.63
C ASP A 58 14.22 16.99 7.14
N PHE A 59 13.42 16.15 7.79
CA PHE A 59 13.86 14.82 8.19
C PHE A 59 14.28 13.95 7.01
N ILE A 60 13.51 13.98 5.92
CA ILE A 60 13.87 13.25 4.70
C ILE A 60 15.21 13.77 4.18
N ARG A 61 15.40 15.08 4.09
CA ARG A 61 16.62 15.73 3.59
C ARG A 61 17.85 15.33 4.41
N GLU A 62 17.72 15.33 5.73
CA GLU A 62 18.81 14.95 6.65
C GLU A 62 19.21 13.47 6.51
N ASN A 63 18.23 12.57 6.32
CA ASN A 63 18.46 11.13 6.28
C ASN A 63 18.73 10.59 4.87
N LEU A 64 18.35 11.31 3.82
CA LEU A 64 18.45 10.86 2.44
C LEU A 64 19.86 10.44 2.02
N PRO A 65 20.96 11.20 2.34
CA PRO A 65 22.30 10.83 1.92
C PRO A 65 22.77 9.49 2.50
N LEU A 66 22.54 9.27 3.80
CA LEU A 66 22.91 8.02 4.46
C LEU A 66 22.08 6.84 3.97
N ALA A 67 20.77 7.03 3.86
CA ALA A 67 19.85 6.01 3.34
C ALA A 67 20.18 5.64 1.89
N TRP A 68 20.52 6.62 1.05
CA TRP A 68 20.96 6.42 -0.31
C TRP A 68 22.27 5.62 -0.37
N LEU A 69 23.27 6.00 0.43
CA LEU A 69 24.52 5.27 0.51
C LEU A 69 24.31 3.81 0.95
N ALA A 70 23.51 3.59 1.99
CA ALA A 70 23.18 2.25 2.46
C ALA A 70 22.46 1.43 1.38
N SER A 71 21.48 2.02 0.70
CA SER A 71 20.77 1.38 -0.40
C SER A 71 21.68 1.07 -1.59
N SER A 72 22.58 1.99 -1.94
CA SER A 72 23.52 1.84 -3.05
C SER A 72 24.56 0.74 -2.78
N LEU A 73 25.04 0.61 -1.56
CA LEU A 73 26.02 -0.42 -1.19
C LEU A 73 25.37 -1.80 -1.00
N TRP A 74 24.18 -1.85 -0.39
CA TRP A 74 23.53 -3.11 -0.03
C TRP A 74 22.68 -3.67 -1.16
N PHE A 75 21.82 -2.82 -1.74
CA PHE A 75 20.90 -3.23 -2.80
C PHE A 75 21.41 -2.86 -4.20
N ARG A 76 22.50 -2.12 -4.32
CA ARG A 76 22.95 -1.59 -5.61
C ARG A 76 21.78 -1.02 -6.44
N GLY A 77 20.92 -0.29 -5.72
CA GLY A 77 19.64 0.22 -6.24
C GLY A 77 19.84 1.04 -7.51
N GLU A 78 19.05 0.72 -8.52
CA GLU A 78 19.01 1.42 -9.80
C GLU A 78 17.55 1.74 -10.13
N VAL A 79 17.28 3.00 -10.47
CA VAL A 79 15.93 3.43 -10.89
C VAL A 79 16.04 4.13 -12.23
N ARG A 80 15.29 3.66 -13.20
CA ARG A 80 15.29 4.14 -14.59
C ARG A 80 13.95 4.76 -14.93
N GLY A 81 13.92 5.74 -15.84
CA GLY A 81 12.69 6.35 -16.34
C GLY A 81 12.02 7.33 -15.39
N MET A 82 12.75 7.91 -14.43
CA MET A 82 12.18 8.90 -13.50
C MET A 82 11.62 10.13 -14.22
N GLU A 83 12.18 10.49 -15.37
CA GLU A 83 11.76 11.58 -16.24
C GLU A 83 10.36 11.37 -16.86
N ARG A 84 9.83 10.15 -16.82
CA ARG A 84 8.48 9.81 -17.29
C ARG A 84 7.38 10.20 -16.29
N ILE A 85 7.75 10.36 -15.02
CA ILE A 85 6.81 10.83 -14.00
C ILE A 85 6.58 12.32 -14.23
N PRO A 86 5.31 12.81 -14.33
CA PRO A 86 5.04 14.24 -14.45
C PRO A 86 5.79 15.05 -13.39
N GLU A 87 6.45 16.14 -13.74
CA GLU A 87 7.26 16.95 -12.83
C GLU A 87 6.47 17.53 -11.66
N SER A 88 5.19 17.78 -11.84
CA SER A 88 4.29 18.35 -10.82
C SER A 88 2.88 17.78 -10.95
N GLY A 89 2.06 18.06 -9.94
CA GLY A 89 0.68 17.61 -9.88
C GLY A 89 0.51 16.17 -9.41
N PRO A 90 -0.75 15.74 -9.22
CA PRO A 90 -1.06 14.43 -8.71
C PRO A 90 -0.84 13.35 -9.76
N VAL A 91 -0.31 12.22 -9.32
CA VAL A 91 -0.07 11.04 -10.14
C VAL A 91 -0.18 9.77 -9.29
N LEU A 92 -0.78 8.72 -9.84
CA LEU A 92 -0.84 7.42 -9.18
C LEU A 92 0.25 6.50 -9.73
N LEU A 93 1.24 6.23 -8.90
CA LEU A 93 2.33 5.31 -9.18
C LEU A 93 1.89 3.90 -8.77
N VAL A 94 1.89 2.95 -9.70
CA VAL A 94 1.39 1.58 -9.46
C VAL A 94 2.51 0.59 -9.63
N GLY A 95 2.96 -0.01 -8.52
CA GLY A 95 4.10 -0.93 -8.49
C GLY A 95 3.72 -2.38 -8.24
N ASN A 96 4.60 -3.31 -8.68
CA ASN A 96 4.65 -4.66 -8.16
C ASN A 96 5.52 -4.71 -6.91
N HIS A 97 5.23 -5.61 -5.98
CA HIS A 97 5.82 -5.62 -4.65
C HIS A 97 6.62 -6.88 -4.36
N SER A 98 7.76 -6.74 -3.68
CA SER A 98 8.66 -7.86 -3.41
C SER A 98 9.50 -7.68 -2.13
N GLY A 99 10.07 -8.77 -1.62
CA GLY A 99 11.04 -8.75 -0.53
C GLY A 99 10.49 -8.81 0.89
N GLY A 100 9.31 -9.40 1.10
CA GLY A 100 8.70 -9.53 2.43
C GLY A 100 8.41 -8.17 3.07
N ASN A 101 8.37 -8.12 4.39
CA ASN A 101 8.08 -6.88 5.12
C ASN A 101 9.24 -5.86 5.10
N VAL A 102 10.41 -6.22 4.56
CA VAL A 102 11.54 -5.28 4.38
C VAL A 102 11.33 -4.34 3.20
N THR A 103 10.57 -4.77 2.20
CA THR A 103 10.15 -3.98 1.02
C THR A 103 11.29 -3.14 0.39
N PRO A 104 12.39 -3.78 -0.06
CA PRO A 104 13.54 -3.06 -0.57
C PRO A 104 13.26 -2.27 -1.85
N ASP A 105 12.33 -2.74 -2.69
CA ASP A 105 11.80 -2.05 -3.85
C ASP A 105 11.21 -0.69 -3.50
N THR A 106 10.35 -0.64 -2.48
CA THR A 106 9.74 0.60 -1.97
C THR A 106 10.81 1.56 -1.46
N THR A 107 11.80 1.04 -0.71
CA THR A 107 12.89 1.84 -0.17
C THR A 107 13.71 2.47 -1.30
N VAL A 108 14.17 1.68 -2.26
CA VAL A 108 14.96 2.16 -3.41
C VAL A 108 14.20 3.21 -4.20
N PHE A 109 12.91 2.95 -4.51
CA PHE A 109 12.09 3.90 -5.27
C PHE A 109 11.83 5.20 -4.49
N THR A 110 11.50 5.12 -3.20
CA THR A 110 11.25 6.30 -2.36
C THR A 110 12.47 7.21 -2.28
N LEU A 111 13.66 6.63 -2.09
CA LEU A 111 14.90 7.39 -2.07
C LEU A 111 15.17 8.05 -3.43
N ALA A 112 15.00 7.32 -4.53
CA ALA A 112 15.18 7.84 -5.88
C ALA A 112 14.19 8.97 -6.19
N PHE A 113 12.91 8.83 -5.79
CA PHE A 113 11.90 9.86 -5.99
C PHE A 113 12.28 11.17 -5.29
N ASN A 114 12.65 11.10 -4.01
CA ASN A 114 13.05 12.28 -3.25
C ASN A 114 14.38 12.88 -3.75
N ALA A 115 15.31 12.06 -4.26
CA ALA A 115 16.56 12.56 -4.83
C ALA A 115 16.34 13.25 -6.18
N TYR A 116 15.43 12.74 -7.02
CA TYR A 116 15.18 13.27 -8.37
C TYR A 116 14.30 14.51 -8.36
N PHE A 117 13.16 14.47 -7.67
CA PHE A 117 12.18 15.55 -7.65
C PHE A 117 12.36 16.54 -6.51
N GLY A 118 13.26 16.26 -5.56
CA GLY A 118 13.42 17.03 -4.34
C GLY A 118 12.41 16.65 -3.26
N VAL A 119 12.82 16.87 -2.01
CA VAL A 119 12.02 16.50 -0.83
C VAL A 119 10.78 17.37 -0.62
N GLU A 120 10.70 18.51 -1.30
CA GLU A 120 9.53 19.41 -1.23
C GLU A 120 8.34 18.88 -2.04
N ARG A 121 8.57 18.07 -3.07
CA ARG A 121 7.50 17.48 -3.83
C ARG A 121 6.70 16.50 -2.96
N PRO A 122 5.38 16.71 -2.79
CA PRO A 122 4.57 15.79 -1.99
C PRO A 122 4.57 14.39 -2.59
N PHE A 123 5.03 13.42 -1.81
CA PHE A 123 5.05 12.01 -2.17
C PHE A 123 4.60 11.17 -0.99
N TYR A 124 3.64 10.30 -1.23
CA TYR A 124 3.11 9.37 -0.23
C TYR A 124 3.11 7.95 -0.76
N GLN A 125 3.33 7.00 0.14
CA GLN A 125 3.29 5.57 -0.14
C GLN A 125 2.27 4.90 0.75
N LEU A 126 1.46 4.01 0.15
CA LEU A 126 0.42 3.29 0.88
C LEU A 126 1.00 2.02 1.50
N ALA A 127 0.79 1.83 2.79
CA ALA A 127 1.25 0.65 3.50
C ALA A 127 0.13 -0.05 4.28
N HIS A 128 0.30 -1.34 4.52
CA HIS A 128 -0.63 -2.11 5.34
C HIS A 128 -0.65 -1.58 6.78
N ASN A 129 -1.82 -1.62 7.41
CA ASN A 129 -2.04 -1.08 8.76
C ASN A 129 -1.06 -1.62 9.81
N LEU A 130 -0.68 -2.90 9.71
CA LEU A 130 0.30 -3.51 10.63
C LEU A 130 1.67 -2.83 10.58
N VAL A 131 2.11 -2.38 9.41
CA VAL A 131 3.37 -1.66 9.25
C VAL A 131 3.35 -0.35 10.02
N LEU A 132 2.25 0.41 9.91
CA LEU A 132 2.11 1.70 10.58
C LEU A 132 1.88 1.61 12.09
N THR A 133 1.39 0.49 12.59
CA THR A 133 1.26 0.22 14.02
C THR A 133 2.49 -0.40 14.65
N SER A 134 3.47 -0.80 13.83
CA SER A 134 4.76 -1.34 14.27
C SER A 134 5.66 -0.26 14.89
N PRO A 135 6.73 -0.65 15.61
CA PRO A 135 7.68 0.31 16.19
C PRO A 135 8.34 1.25 15.17
N ILE A 136 8.48 0.84 13.91
CA ILE A 136 9.04 1.68 12.83
C ILE A 136 8.00 2.60 12.18
N GLY A 137 6.71 2.43 12.50
CA GLY A 137 5.62 3.21 11.92
C GLY A 137 5.82 4.73 12.02
N PRO A 138 6.20 5.31 13.18
CA PRO A 138 6.48 6.75 13.30
C PRO A 138 7.59 7.24 12.37
N PHE A 139 8.64 6.45 12.17
CA PHE A 139 9.72 6.76 11.24
C PHE A 139 9.21 6.77 9.80
N LEU A 140 8.45 5.74 9.39
CA LEU A 140 7.91 5.63 8.04
C LEU A 140 6.93 6.78 7.70
N ARG A 141 6.14 7.25 8.67
CA ARG A 141 5.23 8.39 8.47
C ARG A 141 5.99 9.66 8.09
N ARG A 142 7.16 9.90 8.68
CA ARG A 142 8.00 11.06 8.32
C ARG A 142 8.53 10.97 6.89
N PHE A 143 8.61 9.77 6.31
CA PHE A 143 8.88 9.55 4.88
C PHE A 143 7.63 9.56 3.99
N GLY A 144 6.44 9.88 4.54
CA GLY A 144 5.19 9.97 3.78
C GLY A 144 4.44 8.64 3.66
N THR A 145 4.70 7.66 4.55
CA THR A 145 3.93 6.42 4.55
C THR A 145 2.58 6.63 5.24
N VAL A 146 1.49 6.28 4.56
CA VAL A 146 0.11 6.38 5.06
C VAL A 146 -0.61 5.04 4.93
N ALA A 147 -1.67 4.84 5.72
CA ALA A 147 -2.44 3.60 5.70
C ALA A 147 -3.13 3.39 4.34
N ALA A 148 -3.02 2.18 3.80
CA ALA A 148 -3.62 1.82 2.52
C ALA A 148 -5.14 1.82 2.62
N SER A 149 -5.76 2.87 2.14
CA SER A 149 -7.19 3.01 1.93
C SER A 149 -7.47 3.91 0.73
N HIS A 150 -8.62 3.73 0.11
CA HIS A 150 -9.06 4.59 -1.00
C HIS A 150 -9.15 6.06 -0.56
N GLU A 151 -9.70 6.30 0.63
CA GLU A 151 -9.86 7.63 1.22
C GLU A 151 -8.52 8.34 1.42
N ASN A 152 -7.54 7.64 2.03
CA ASN A 152 -6.22 8.21 2.28
C ASN A 152 -5.47 8.52 0.99
N ALA A 153 -5.54 7.60 0.02
CA ALA A 153 -4.96 7.81 -1.31
C ALA A 153 -5.60 9.00 -2.02
N ARG A 154 -6.94 9.07 -2.01
CA ARG A 154 -7.67 10.17 -2.60
C ARG A 154 -7.31 11.52 -1.97
N LYS A 155 -7.26 11.59 -0.63
CA LYS A 155 -6.85 12.81 0.09
C LYS A 155 -5.46 13.29 -0.34
N ALA A 156 -4.50 12.38 -0.51
CA ALA A 156 -3.16 12.72 -0.95
C ALA A 156 -3.15 13.22 -2.41
N LEU A 157 -3.87 12.54 -3.32
CA LEU A 157 -3.99 12.95 -4.72
C LEU A 157 -4.69 14.32 -4.84
N ASP A 158 -5.76 14.58 -4.10
CA ASP A 158 -6.46 15.87 -4.07
C ASP A 158 -5.54 17.00 -3.55
N GLY A 159 -4.57 16.68 -2.71
CA GLY A 159 -3.50 17.57 -2.26
C GLY A 159 -2.37 17.77 -3.29
N GLY A 160 -2.48 17.23 -4.50
CA GLY A 160 -1.50 17.38 -5.58
C GLY A 160 -0.29 16.46 -5.46
N ALA A 161 -0.35 15.43 -4.64
CA ALA A 161 0.78 14.54 -4.38
C ALA A 161 0.92 13.41 -5.40
N ALA A 162 2.15 12.91 -5.55
CA ALA A 162 2.40 11.60 -6.12
C ALA A 162 2.11 10.52 -5.08
N VAL A 163 1.35 9.49 -5.45
CA VAL A 163 0.95 8.41 -4.53
C VAL A 163 1.39 7.07 -5.09
N LEU A 164 2.22 6.35 -4.33
CA LEU A 164 2.69 5.01 -4.67
C LEU A 164 1.79 3.96 -4.01
N VAL A 165 1.29 3.03 -4.82
CA VAL A 165 0.46 1.92 -4.39
C VAL A 165 0.95 0.60 -4.97
N TYR A 166 0.85 -0.45 -4.17
CA TYR A 166 1.14 -1.83 -4.56
C TYR A 166 -0.14 -2.66 -4.47
N PRO A 167 -0.89 -2.84 -5.59
CA PRO A 167 -2.18 -3.52 -5.54
C PRO A 167 -2.10 -4.97 -5.06
N GLY A 168 -1.03 -5.67 -5.41
CA GLY A 168 -0.76 -7.04 -4.96
C GLY A 168 -0.53 -7.14 -3.45
N GLY A 169 0.07 -6.10 -2.84
CA GLY A 169 0.29 -5.97 -1.40
C GLY A 169 0.89 -7.23 -0.77
N ASP A 170 0.23 -7.75 0.28
CA ASP A 170 0.63 -8.94 1.02
C ASP A 170 0.75 -10.21 0.16
N TRP A 171 -0.02 -10.29 -0.91
CA TRP A 171 0.02 -11.40 -1.84
C TRP A 171 1.33 -11.42 -2.64
N GLU A 172 1.70 -10.31 -3.23
CA GLU A 172 2.93 -10.23 -4.03
C GLU A 172 4.20 -10.23 -3.19
N VAL A 173 4.21 -9.44 -2.12
CA VAL A 173 5.42 -9.26 -1.30
C VAL A 173 5.93 -10.55 -0.68
N ASN A 174 5.02 -11.49 -0.42
CA ASN A 174 5.32 -12.78 0.20
C ASN A 174 5.31 -13.96 -0.78
N ARG A 175 5.36 -13.71 -2.10
CA ARG A 175 5.35 -14.79 -3.09
C ARG A 175 6.59 -15.68 -2.94
N PRO A 176 6.49 -16.98 -3.27
CA PRO A 176 7.64 -17.88 -3.27
C PRO A 176 8.74 -17.38 -4.20
N THR A 177 10.00 -17.61 -3.84
CA THR A 177 11.16 -17.14 -4.60
C THR A 177 11.17 -17.63 -6.06
N TRP A 178 10.63 -18.81 -6.34
CA TRP A 178 10.52 -19.35 -7.71
C TRP A 178 9.41 -18.68 -8.55
N GLU A 179 8.58 -17.82 -7.94
CA GLU A 179 7.57 -16.98 -8.62
C GLU A 179 7.98 -15.50 -8.66
N SER A 180 9.26 -15.19 -8.42
CA SER A 180 9.77 -13.82 -8.29
C SER A 180 9.46 -12.93 -9.50
N ASN A 181 9.47 -13.50 -10.71
CA ASN A 181 9.28 -12.79 -11.97
C ASN A 181 7.81 -12.82 -12.44
N ARG A 182 6.86 -12.68 -11.52
CA ARG A 182 5.44 -12.68 -11.82
C ARG A 182 4.74 -11.47 -11.24
N ILE A 183 3.96 -10.77 -12.05
CA ILE A 183 3.01 -9.74 -11.62
C ILE A 183 1.70 -10.42 -11.25
N ASP A 184 1.24 -10.22 -10.01
CA ASP A 184 -0.03 -10.79 -9.56
C ASP A 184 -0.71 -9.90 -8.52
N PHE A 185 -1.58 -9.03 -8.97
CA PHE A 185 -2.35 -8.15 -8.10
C PHE A 185 -3.56 -8.83 -7.45
N ALA A 186 -3.68 -10.16 -7.56
CA ALA A 186 -4.79 -10.95 -7.02
C ALA A 186 -6.17 -10.41 -7.43
N GLY A 187 -6.31 -9.90 -8.66
CA GLY A 187 -7.55 -9.32 -9.20
C GLY A 187 -7.97 -8.01 -8.53
N ARG A 188 -7.09 -7.33 -7.81
CA ARG A 188 -7.40 -6.07 -7.09
C ARG A 188 -7.36 -4.89 -8.06
N LYS A 189 -8.52 -4.35 -8.40
CA LYS A 189 -8.73 -3.26 -9.39
C LYS A 189 -8.97 -1.90 -8.75
N GLY A 190 -8.80 -1.78 -7.43
CA GLY A 190 -9.07 -0.53 -6.69
C GLY A 190 -8.23 0.66 -7.17
N PHE A 191 -7.01 0.42 -7.64
CA PHE A 191 -6.14 1.46 -8.16
C PHE A 191 -6.65 2.12 -9.45
N ILE A 192 -7.31 1.34 -10.34
CA ILE A 192 -7.91 1.86 -11.57
C ILE A 192 -9.07 2.78 -11.22
N ARG A 193 -9.96 2.32 -10.31
CA ARG A 193 -11.09 3.14 -9.85
C ARG A 193 -10.60 4.42 -9.19
N LEU A 194 -9.56 4.34 -8.35
CA LEU A 194 -8.97 5.50 -7.71
C LEU A 194 -8.44 6.51 -8.73
N ALA A 195 -7.73 6.06 -9.77
CA ALA A 195 -7.21 6.94 -10.81
C ALA A 195 -8.34 7.61 -11.63
N LEU A 196 -9.38 6.84 -11.99
CA LEU A 196 -10.56 7.36 -12.69
C LEU A 196 -11.31 8.38 -11.85
N ASP A 197 -11.56 8.07 -10.56
CA ASP A 197 -12.26 8.94 -9.62
C ASP A 197 -11.48 10.23 -9.36
N ALA A 198 -10.16 10.14 -9.25
CA ALA A 198 -9.28 11.28 -9.02
C ALA A 198 -8.97 12.07 -10.31
N GLY A 199 -9.18 11.47 -11.49
CA GLY A 199 -8.82 12.11 -12.77
C GLY A 199 -7.31 12.28 -12.94
N VAL A 200 -6.52 11.29 -12.49
CA VAL A 200 -5.05 11.35 -12.52
C VAL A 200 -4.48 10.21 -13.38
N PRO A 201 -3.32 10.43 -14.02
CA PRO A 201 -2.67 9.38 -14.78
C PRO A 201 -2.13 8.27 -13.85
N ILE A 202 -2.09 7.05 -14.38
CA ILE A 202 -1.35 5.93 -13.79
C ILE A 202 0.05 5.89 -14.41
N VAL A 203 1.08 5.78 -13.56
CA VAL A 203 2.44 5.48 -13.99
C VAL A 203 2.83 4.12 -13.42
N PRO A 204 2.95 3.07 -14.25
CA PRO A 204 3.40 1.78 -13.78
C PRO A 204 4.89 1.82 -13.38
N VAL A 205 5.21 1.11 -12.29
CA VAL A 205 6.56 1.05 -11.71
C VAL A 205 6.90 -0.42 -11.50
N VAL A 206 7.81 -0.95 -12.30
CA VAL A 206 8.18 -2.37 -12.27
C VAL A 206 9.52 -2.57 -11.57
N SER A 207 9.54 -3.41 -10.54
CA SER A 207 10.74 -3.72 -9.78
C SER A 207 11.13 -5.20 -9.86
N ILE A 208 12.43 -5.47 -9.85
CA ILE A 208 13.00 -6.80 -9.78
C ILE A 208 14.14 -6.85 -8.75
N GLY A 209 14.35 -8.01 -8.15
CA GLY A 209 15.46 -8.26 -7.21
C GLY A 209 15.05 -8.28 -5.74
N GLY A 210 13.90 -7.73 -5.37
CA GLY A 210 13.47 -7.70 -3.97
C GLY A 210 13.24 -9.10 -3.38
N GLN A 211 12.74 -10.05 -4.17
CA GLN A 211 12.46 -11.41 -3.72
C GLN A 211 13.72 -12.25 -3.42
N GLU A 212 14.89 -11.73 -3.78
CA GLU A 212 16.19 -12.37 -3.54
C GLU A 212 16.80 -11.98 -2.19
N THR A 213 16.15 -11.08 -1.47
CA THR A 213 16.60 -10.62 -0.13
C THR A 213 16.35 -11.65 0.97
N ALA A 214 15.52 -12.67 0.71
CA ALA A 214 15.30 -13.86 1.52
C ALA A 214 14.85 -15.02 0.64
N ILE A 215 14.79 -16.23 1.18
CA ILE A 215 14.25 -17.40 0.45
C ILE A 215 12.81 -17.62 0.92
N PHE A 216 11.84 -17.15 0.15
CA PHE A 216 10.42 -17.32 0.43
C PHE A 216 9.95 -18.69 -0.06
N LEU A 217 9.42 -19.52 0.86
CA LEU A 217 9.02 -20.89 0.58
C LEU A 217 7.54 -21.01 0.23
N THR A 218 6.68 -20.16 0.78
CA THR A 218 5.24 -20.23 0.56
C THR A 218 4.54 -18.95 1.03
N HIS A 219 3.42 -18.61 0.39
CA HIS A 219 2.48 -17.60 0.90
C HIS A 219 1.84 -18.01 2.25
N GLY A 220 1.79 -19.31 2.53
CA GLY A 220 1.23 -19.83 3.77
C GLY A 220 -0.28 -19.66 3.95
N GLU A 221 -1.06 -19.55 2.85
CA GLU A 221 -2.51 -19.40 2.92
C GLU A 221 -3.21 -20.54 3.70
N ARG A 222 -2.79 -21.79 3.46
CA ARG A 222 -3.34 -22.95 4.16
C ARG A 222 -3.08 -22.85 5.66
N LEU A 223 -1.91 -22.36 6.04
CA LEU A 223 -1.52 -22.16 7.43
C LEU A 223 -2.32 -21.02 8.06
N ALA A 224 -2.47 -19.89 7.35
CA ALA A 224 -3.29 -18.77 7.80
C ALA A 224 -4.76 -19.17 8.02
N LYS A 225 -5.34 -19.95 7.09
CA LYS A 225 -6.71 -20.48 7.20
C LYS A 225 -6.83 -21.48 8.35
N PHE A 226 -5.87 -22.40 8.51
CA PHE A 226 -5.86 -23.38 9.60
C PHE A 226 -5.84 -22.68 10.97
N LEU A 227 -5.03 -21.63 11.12
CA LEU A 227 -4.94 -20.84 12.35
C LEU A 227 -6.05 -19.77 12.45
N ARG A 228 -6.98 -19.71 11.49
CA ARG A 228 -8.08 -18.74 11.42
C ARG A 228 -7.62 -17.27 11.49
N LEU A 229 -6.40 -16.98 11.03
CA LEU A 229 -5.82 -15.64 11.04
C LEU A 229 -6.54 -14.70 10.06
N ASP A 230 -7.14 -15.25 9.03
CA ASP A 230 -8.00 -14.55 8.07
C ASP A 230 -9.20 -13.89 8.77
N LYS A 231 -9.78 -14.56 9.76
CA LYS A 231 -10.94 -14.07 10.53
C LYS A 231 -10.53 -13.21 11.73
N LEU A 232 -9.44 -13.58 12.42
CA LEU A 232 -9.03 -12.94 13.66
C LEU A 232 -8.24 -11.65 13.41
N LEU A 233 -7.32 -11.66 12.45
CA LEU A 233 -6.38 -10.56 12.15
C LEU A 233 -6.50 -10.02 10.72
N ARG A 234 -7.44 -10.56 9.93
CA ARG A 234 -7.60 -10.25 8.49
C ARG A 234 -6.33 -10.54 7.66
N LEU A 235 -5.49 -11.45 8.15
CA LEU A 235 -4.29 -11.91 7.46
C LEU A 235 -4.65 -13.09 6.56
N LYS A 236 -4.55 -12.89 5.25
CA LYS A 236 -4.83 -13.93 4.25
C LYS A 236 -3.62 -14.83 4.00
N THR A 237 -2.43 -14.33 4.29
CA THR A 237 -1.15 -15.02 4.10
C THR A 237 -0.41 -15.12 5.43
N LEU A 238 0.32 -16.22 5.62
CA LEU A 238 1.28 -16.41 6.72
C LEU A 238 2.55 -17.00 6.09
N PRO A 239 3.39 -16.15 5.46
CA PRO A 239 4.52 -16.62 4.70
C PRO A 239 5.52 -17.39 5.57
N VAL A 240 6.21 -18.32 4.94
CA VAL A 240 7.37 -18.98 5.53
C VAL A 240 8.57 -18.69 4.66
N ASN A 241 9.60 -18.11 5.25
CA ASN A 241 10.84 -17.80 4.57
C ASN A 241 12.07 -18.28 5.38
N LEU A 242 13.17 -18.47 4.67
CA LEU A 242 14.49 -18.67 5.26
C LEU A 242 15.24 -17.35 5.22
N SER A 243 15.52 -16.78 6.37
CA SER A 243 16.13 -15.46 6.49
C SER A 243 16.88 -15.28 7.80
N LEU A 244 17.85 -14.39 7.81
CA LEU A 244 18.55 -14.01 9.03
C LEU A 244 17.72 -12.99 9.84
N PRO A 245 17.82 -12.97 11.15
CA PRO A 245 18.60 -13.89 12.03
C PRO A 245 17.83 -15.17 12.39
N TRP A 246 16.60 -15.34 11.90
CA TRP A 246 15.65 -16.35 12.39
C TRP A 246 15.90 -17.77 11.88
N ILE A 247 16.67 -17.93 10.78
CA ILE A 247 16.84 -19.17 9.99
C ILE A 247 15.50 -19.53 9.33
N VAL A 248 14.50 -19.96 10.10
CA VAL A 248 13.11 -20.15 9.64
C VAL A 248 12.25 -19.04 10.24
N ASN A 249 11.66 -18.22 9.39
CA ASN A 249 10.81 -17.09 9.77
C ASN A 249 9.38 -17.36 9.28
N VAL A 250 8.42 -17.32 10.22
CA VAL A 250 7.00 -17.54 9.94
C VAL A 250 6.24 -16.25 10.14
N GLY A 251 5.54 -15.80 9.11
CA GLY A 251 4.74 -14.58 9.13
C GLY A 251 5.50 -13.29 8.87
N ASP A 252 6.82 -13.32 8.92
CA ASP A 252 7.73 -12.16 8.74
C ASP A 252 7.37 -10.94 9.62
N PHE A 253 6.71 -11.18 10.77
CA PHE A 253 6.17 -10.12 11.65
C PHE A 253 7.25 -9.18 12.21
N PHE A 254 8.44 -9.69 12.44
CA PHE A 254 9.60 -8.93 12.94
C PHE A 254 10.55 -8.52 11.83
N GLY A 255 10.15 -8.75 10.56
CA GLY A 255 11.02 -8.57 9.42
C GLY A 255 12.20 -9.55 9.42
N HIS A 256 13.15 -9.29 8.57
CA HIS A 256 14.38 -10.06 8.44
C HIS A 256 15.54 -9.15 8.05
N LEU A 257 16.77 -9.61 8.24
CA LEU A 257 17.95 -8.97 7.68
C LEU A 257 18.01 -9.33 6.19
N PRO A 258 17.78 -8.37 5.28
CA PRO A 258 17.78 -8.67 3.85
C PRO A 258 19.16 -9.11 3.40
N LEU A 259 19.22 -10.12 2.53
CA LEU A 259 20.44 -10.44 1.81
C LEU A 259 20.75 -9.34 0.80
N PRO A 260 22.03 -9.06 0.52
CA PRO A 260 22.40 -8.11 -0.52
C PRO A 260 21.91 -8.62 -1.88
N ALA A 261 21.15 -7.79 -2.59
CA ALA A 261 20.60 -8.10 -3.89
C ALA A 261 20.63 -6.86 -4.78
N LYS A 262 20.72 -7.05 -6.09
CA LYS A 262 20.56 -5.94 -7.05
C LYS A 262 19.07 -5.65 -7.23
N ILE A 263 18.65 -4.46 -6.83
CA ILE A 263 17.26 -3.98 -7.02
C ILE A 263 17.27 -3.04 -8.23
N THR A 264 16.52 -3.40 -9.27
CA THR A 264 16.28 -2.53 -10.42
C THR A 264 14.81 -2.16 -10.48
N VAL A 265 14.54 -0.88 -10.64
CA VAL A 265 13.18 -0.33 -10.77
C VAL A 265 13.08 0.40 -12.10
N GLN A 266 12.08 0.05 -12.91
CA GLN A 266 11.76 0.70 -14.17
C GLN A 266 10.44 1.46 -14.06
N VAL A 267 10.48 2.76 -14.25
CA VAL A 267 9.28 3.58 -14.43
C VAL A 267 8.85 3.50 -15.89
N MET A 268 7.58 3.20 -16.12
CA MET A 268 6.99 3.10 -17.46
C MET A 268 6.32 4.41 -17.85
N GLU A 269 5.84 4.50 -19.10
CA GLU A 269 5.12 5.66 -19.59
C GLU A 269 3.81 5.91 -18.85
N PRO A 270 3.42 7.15 -18.59
CA PRO A 270 2.14 7.52 -18.01
C PRO A 270 0.96 7.05 -18.88
N ILE A 271 -0.10 6.64 -18.23
CA ILE A 271 -1.34 6.20 -18.87
C ILE A 271 -2.46 7.13 -18.38
N ASP A 272 -2.94 8.03 -19.24
CA ASP A 272 -4.19 8.72 -18.99
C ASP A 272 -5.36 7.79 -19.35
N LEU A 273 -6.13 7.41 -18.34
CA LEU A 273 -7.19 6.42 -18.52
C LEU A 273 -8.36 6.96 -19.34
N ARG A 274 -8.69 8.24 -19.20
CA ARG A 274 -9.81 8.86 -19.95
C ARG A 274 -9.43 9.11 -21.40
N GLU A 275 -8.23 9.57 -21.64
CA GLU A 275 -7.72 9.78 -23.00
C GLU A 275 -7.64 8.45 -23.76
N ARG A 276 -7.14 7.39 -23.10
CA ARG A 276 -6.90 6.10 -23.75
C ARG A 276 -8.14 5.23 -23.89
N TYR A 277 -9.08 5.28 -22.93
CA TYR A 277 -10.20 4.35 -22.84
C TYR A 277 -11.58 5.01 -22.87
N GLY A 278 -11.66 6.34 -22.90
CA GLY A 278 -12.91 7.09 -22.91
C GLY A 278 -13.54 7.33 -21.53
N GLU A 279 -14.78 7.83 -21.52
CA GLU A 279 -15.48 8.25 -20.29
C GLU A 279 -16.04 7.10 -19.45
N ASP A 280 -16.39 5.96 -20.08
CA ASP A 280 -16.93 4.76 -19.40
C ASP A 280 -16.07 3.54 -19.72
N PRO A 281 -14.85 3.47 -19.17
CA PRO A 281 -13.88 2.46 -19.51
C PRO A 281 -14.17 1.12 -18.83
N ASP A 282 -13.94 0.03 -19.54
CA ASP A 282 -13.95 -1.33 -18.97
C ASP A 282 -12.75 -1.54 -18.05
N VAL A 283 -13.02 -1.59 -16.75
CA VAL A 283 -12.00 -1.78 -15.70
C VAL A 283 -11.29 -3.14 -15.82
N GLU A 284 -11.96 -4.19 -16.30
CA GLU A 284 -11.35 -5.50 -16.52
C GLU A 284 -10.30 -5.40 -17.62
N ARG A 285 -10.66 -4.81 -18.74
CA ARG A 285 -9.75 -4.59 -19.87
C ARG A 285 -8.55 -3.76 -19.47
N ILE A 286 -8.75 -2.65 -18.73
CA ILE A 286 -7.64 -1.81 -18.24
C ILE A 286 -6.70 -2.61 -17.33
N TYR A 287 -7.27 -3.42 -16.43
CA TYR A 287 -6.49 -4.25 -15.52
C TYR A 287 -5.59 -5.22 -16.29
N ASP A 288 -6.16 -5.93 -17.26
CA ASP A 288 -5.43 -6.92 -18.06
C ASP A 288 -4.34 -6.24 -18.91
N GLU A 289 -4.63 -5.11 -19.54
CA GLU A 289 -3.63 -4.37 -20.34
C GLU A 289 -2.46 -3.86 -19.46
N ILE A 290 -2.75 -3.25 -18.30
CA ILE A 290 -1.70 -2.74 -17.40
C ILE A 290 -0.85 -3.88 -16.83
N THR A 291 -1.49 -4.95 -16.33
CA THR A 291 -0.75 -6.07 -15.75
C THR A 291 0.07 -6.82 -16.79
N THR A 292 -0.42 -6.94 -18.03
CA THR A 292 0.31 -7.54 -19.15
C THR A 292 1.53 -6.69 -19.50
N ALA A 293 1.38 -5.38 -19.68
CA ALA A 293 2.49 -4.49 -19.98
C ALA A 293 3.55 -4.48 -18.86
N MET A 294 3.12 -4.50 -17.60
CA MET A 294 4.05 -4.61 -16.46
C MET A 294 4.76 -5.97 -16.44
N GLN A 295 4.08 -7.07 -16.81
CA GLN A 295 4.70 -8.39 -16.89
C GLN A 295 5.74 -8.45 -18.00
N GLU A 296 5.46 -7.86 -19.17
CA GLU A 296 6.41 -7.76 -20.27
C GLU A 296 7.66 -7.00 -19.85
N GLN A 297 7.50 -5.85 -19.18
CA GLN A 297 8.62 -5.08 -18.66
C GLN A 297 9.41 -5.85 -17.59
N LEU A 298 8.73 -6.61 -16.73
CA LEU A 298 9.41 -7.45 -15.73
C LEU A 298 10.23 -8.58 -16.40
N ASN A 299 9.72 -9.15 -17.49
CA ASN A 299 10.44 -10.16 -18.26
C ASN A 299 11.70 -9.56 -18.90
N GLU A 300 11.60 -8.36 -19.48
CA GLU A 300 12.76 -7.64 -20.04
C GLU A 300 13.83 -7.40 -18.97
N LEU A 301 13.44 -6.91 -17.79
CA LEU A 301 14.36 -6.72 -16.67
C LEU A 301 14.99 -8.05 -16.21
N ALA A 302 14.25 -9.15 -16.26
CA ALA A 302 14.76 -10.47 -15.90
C ALA A 302 15.79 -10.99 -16.93
N GLU A 303 15.57 -10.73 -18.22
CA GLU A 303 16.49 -11.10 -19.31
C GLU A 303 17.80 -10.30 -19.28
N GLU A 304 17.74 -9.02 -18.88
CA GLU A 304 18.94 -8.18 -18.73
C GLU A 304 19.88 -8.67 -17.62
N ARG A 305 19.35 -9.39 -16.62
CA ARG A 305 20.10 -9.83 -15.43
C ARG A 305 20.88 -11.11 -15.72
N ARG A 306 22.21 -11.01 -15.71
CA ARG A 306 23.09 -12.18 -15.87
C ARG A 306 23.10 -13.08 -14.64
N LEU A 307 23.10 -12.48 -13.45
CA LEU A 307 23.13 -13.18 -12.17
C LEU A 307 22.06 -12.55 -11.25
N PRO A 308 21.11 -13.34 -10.73
CA PRO A 308 19.99 -12.81 -9.96
C PRO A 308 20.39 -11.89 -8.79
N ILE A 309 21.43 -12.26 -8.04
CA ILE A 309 21.86 -11.48 -6.86
C ILE A 309 22.82 -10.34 -7.26
N LEU A 310 23.65 -10.55 -8.25
CA LEU A 310 24.70 -9.60 -8.63
C LEU A 310 24.24 -8.57 -9.68
N GLY A 311 23.24 -8.91 -10.48
CA GLY A 311 22.66 -8.08 -11.53
C GLY A 311 23.27 -8.31 -12.89
#